data_f9c1243a05018a28d0f0afbed98a0992
#
_entry.id   f9c1243a05018a28d0f0afbed98a0992
#
_cell.length_a   1.000
_cell.length_b   1.000
_cell.length_c   1.000
_cell.angle_alpha   90.00
_cell.angle_beta   90.00
_cell.angle_gamma   90.00
#
_symmetry.space_group_name_H-M   'P 1'
#
loop_
_entity.id
_entity.type
_entity.pdbx_description
1 polymer ?
#
loop_
_entity_poly.entity_id
_entity_poly.type
_entity_poly.pdbx_seq_one_letter_code
_entity_poly.pdbx_strand_id
1 'polypeptide(L)'
;MKEKPLETTMEESKKLALLRILHILQKYSDETHPLTQDDIVDYLYKDYGIEVERKVVGRQLALLHEAYDAINSPIVLVSDPRKGTYIEQREFEDSELRLLIDGVLSSRHITAKHSKDLIEKLCAQSNQYFRPRVKNIYSVNDWNKTDNMQVFLNIECIDEAIENGKQIKFVYNKYGADKKLHKTSNPRVSPYQLILHNQRYYLMARHERFEQMHFYRLDRITNMEIVEDKPLTNIRSVAGYEGGIDYKKISSGLPYMFADKLEYVEFLADESVLDQVVDWFGKDIKIEEVGGRYKISLLASPTAMEYWALQYVKSVEVIAPKSLRERIKETLDSGVKKYE
;
A
#
# COMPACT_ATOMS: atom_id res chain seq x y z
N MET A 1 -19.35 29.93 -12.07
CA MET A 1 -20.60 29.87 -12.85
C MET A 1 -21.40 28.71 -12.28
N LYS A 2 -22.58 28.95 -11.67
CA LYS A 2 -23.49 27.88 -11.27
C LYS A 2 -24.15 27.36 -12.53
N GLU A 3 -23.87 26.14 -12.93
CA GLU A 3 -24.60 25.47 -14.01
C GLU A 3 -26.09 25.39 -13.64
N LYS A 4 -26.96 25.86 -14.54
CA LYS A 4 -28.37 25.64 -14.42
C LYS A 4 -28.65 24.14 -14.45
N PRO A 5 -29.55 23.61 -13.57
CA PRO A 5 -30.00 22.24 -13.68
C PRO A 5 -30.61 22.03 -15.05
N LEU A 6 -30.21 20.99 -15.77
CA LEU A 6 -30.89 20.52 -16.96
C LEU A 6 -32.37 20.30 -16.62
N GLU A 7 -33.27 20.97 -17.34
CA GLU A 7 -34.71 20.66 -17.27
C GLU A 7 -34.92 19.25 -17.81
N THR A 8 -34.88 18.26 -16.91
CA THR A 8 -35.11 16.86 -17.24
C THR A 8 -36.60 16.67 -17.53
N THR A 9 -36.96 16.12 -18.69
CA THR A 9 -38.33 15.78 -18.99
C THR A 9 -38.86 14.77 -17.97
N MET A 10 -40.20 14.72 -17.77
CA MET A 10 -40.83 13.82 -16.78
C MET A 10 -40.52 12.33 -17.04
N GLU A 11 -40.23 11.96 -18.28
CA GLU A 11 -39.84 10.61 -18.71
C GLU A 11 -38.37 10.28 -18.40
N GLU A 12 -37.46 11.24 -18.55
CA GLU A 12 -36.06 11.13 -18.15
C GLU A 12 -35.94 11.07 -16.62
N SER A 13 -36.75 11.80 -15.88
CA SER A 13 -36.84 11.75 -14.43
C SER A 13 -37.21 10.35 -13.91
N LYS A 14 -38.10 9.61 -14.58
CA LYS A 14 -38.49 8.25 -14.25
C LYS A 14 -37.39 7.23 -14.51
N LYS A 15 -36.63 7.37 -15.61
CA LYS A 15 -35.49 6.50 -15.95
C LYS A 15 -34.33 6.67 -14.95
N LEU A 16 -34.12 7.89 -14.46
CA LEU A 16 -33.11 8.19 -13.45
C LEU A 16 -33.52 7.77 -12.04
N ALA A 17 -34.82 7.54 -11.78
CA ALA A 17 -35.34 7.16 -10.45
C ALA A 17 -34.70 5.87 -9.93
N LEU A 18 -34.46 4.86 -10.80
CA LEU A 18 -33.82 3.60 -10.43
C LEU A 18 -32.41 3.82 -9.85
N LEU A 19 -31.56 4.58 -10.53
CA LEU A 19 -30.20 4.89 -10.09
C LEU A 19 -30.18 5.71 -8.79
N ARG A 20 -31.15 6.60 -8.65
CA ARG A 20 -31.28 7.45 -7.45
C ARG A 20 -31.77 6.66 -6.24
N ILE A 21 -32.71 5.74 -6.42
CA ILE A 21 -33.14 4.81 -5.36
C ILE A 21 -31.96 3.93 -4.95
N LEU A 22 -31.21 3.39 -5.89
CA LEU A 22 -29.99 2.63 -5.59
C LEU A 22 -29.01 3.45 -4.77
N HIS A 23 -28.74 4.69 -5.17
CA HIS A 23 -27.83 5.59 -4.44
C HIS A 23 -28.35 5.91 -3.02
N ILE A 24 -29.69 6.08 -2.85
CA ILE A 24 -30.30 6.26 -1.53
C ILE A 24 -30.07 5.02 -0.66
N LEU A 25 -30.32 3.82 -1.18
CA LEU A 25 -30.07 2.56 -0.46
C LEU A 25 -28.60 2.41 -0.09
N GLN A 26 -27.68 2.68 -1.02
CA GLN A 26 -26.24 2.62 -0.76
C GLN A 26 -25.80 3.59 0.34
N LYS A 27 -26.37 4.78 0.38
CA LYS A 27 -26.02 5.85 1.32
C LYS A 27 -26.66 5.72 2.69
N TYR A 28 -27.93 5.31 2.74
CA TYR A 28 -28.77 5.44 3.92
C TYR A 28 -29.23 4.12 4.52
N SER A 29 -28.97 2.96 3.91
CA SER A 29 -29.47 1.69 4.42
C SER A 29 -28.38 0.70 4.82
N ASP A 30 -28.68 -0.12 5.80
CA ASP A 30 -28.05 -1.36 6.23
C ASP A 30 -29.08 -2.18 7.00
N GLU A 31 -28.70 -3.36 7.52
CA GLU A 31 -29.58 -4.23 8.31
C GLU A 31 -30.20 -3.53 9.53
N THR A 32 -29.50 -2.57 10.13
CA THR A 32 -29.97 -1.80 11.29
C THR A 32 -30.74 -0.54 10.91
N HIS A 33 -30.65 -0.12 9.65
CA HIS A 33 -31.33 1.06 9.10
C HIS A 33 -32.05 0.72 7.80
N PRO A 34 -33.08 -0.16 7.84
CA PRO A 34 -33.90 -0.45 6.67
C PRO A 34 -34.74 0.78 6.30
N LEU A 35 -34.96 0.99 5.00
CA LEU A 35 -35.79 2.10 4.51
C LEU A 35 -37.13 1.61 4.03
N THR A 36 -38.20 2.22 4.53
CA THR A 36 -39.56 2.03 3.97
C THR A 36 -39.65 2.69 2.59
N GLN A 37 -40.70 2.34 1.83
CA GLN A 37 -40.93 3.03 0.54
C GLN A 37 -41.21 4.52 0.73
N ASP A 38 -41.79 4.89 1.86
CA ASP A 38 -42.09 6.30 2.19
C ASP A 38 -40.77 7.04 2.53
N ASP A 39 -39.86 6.42 3.28
CA ASP A 39 -38.53 6.99 3.54
C ASP A 39 -37.76 7.24 2.21
N ILE A 40 -37.87 6.31 1.24
CA ILE A 40 -37.23 6.46 -0.07
C ILE A 40 -37.85 7.60 -0.86
N VAL A 41 -39.18 7.78 -0.80
CA VAL A 41 -39.87 8.95 -1.42
C VAL A 41 -39.35 10.25 -0.82
N ASP A 42 -39.24 10.31 0.51
CA ASP A 42 -38.76 11.50 1.23
C ASP A 42 -37.30 11.82 0.85
N TYR A 43 -36.42 10.82 0.76
CA TYR A 43 -35.03 11.00 0.30
C TYR A 43 -34.94 11.40 -1.17
N LEU A 44 -35.82 10.88 -2.05
CA LEU A 44 -35.86 11.30 -3.46
C LEU A 44 -36.23 12.77 -3.58
N TYR A 45 -37.16 13.24 -2.77
CA TYR A 45 -37.50 14.65 -2.70
C TYR A 45 -36.37 15.49 -2.11
N LYS A 46 -35.86 15.08 -0.94
CA LYS A 46 -34.84 15.82 -0.21
C LYS A 46 -33.51 15.96 -0.96
N ASP A 47 -32.99 14.84 -1.51
CA ASP A 47 -31.64 14.81 -2.13
C ASP A 47 -31.66 15.19 -3.61
N TYR A 48 -32.81 15.00 -4.31
CA TYR A 48 -32.89 15.18 -5.76
C TYR A 48 -34.04 16.10 -6.23
N GLY A 49 -34.92 16.55 -5.34
CA GLY A 49 -36.08 17.37 -5.70
C GLY A 49 -37.14 16.63 -6.54
N ILE A 50 -37.22 15.29 -6.40
CA ILE A 50 -38.10 14.45 -7.23
C ILE A 50 -39.30 14.00 -6.42
N GLU A 51 -40.48 14.28 -6.95
CA GLU A 51 -41.75 13.78 -6.44
C GLU A 51 -42.17 12.51 -7.20
N VAL A 52 -42.31 11.40 -6.48
CA VAL A 52 -42.78 10.13 -7.02
C VAL A 52 -43.78 9.48 -6.08
N GLU A 53 -44.72 8.73 -6.64
CA GLU A 53 -45.64 7.94 -5.85
C GLU A 53 -44.93 6.69 -5.27
N ARG A 54 -45.33 6.28 -4.07
CA ARG A 54 -44.86 5.07 -3.39
C ARG A 54 -44.89 3.82 -4.28
N LYS A 55 -45.94 3.66 -5.12
CA LYS A 55 -46.06 2.53 -6.08
C LYS A 55 -44.96 2.50 -7.13
N VAL A 56 -44.41 3.67 -7.48
CA VAL A 56 -43.25 3.77 -8.42
C VAL A 56 -42.00 3.24 -7.72
N VAL A 57 -41.76 3.62 -6.47
CA VAL A 57 -40.64 3.13 -5.67
C VAL A 57 -40.69 1.61 -5.56
N GLY A 58 -41.88 1.02 -5.21
CA GLY A 58 -42.02 -0.43 -5.12
C GLY A 58 -41.67 -1.17 -6.41
N ARG A 59 -42.10 -0.64 -7.57
CA ARG A 59 -41.73 -1.21 -8.91
C ARG A 59 -40.25 -1.10 -9.20
N GLN A 60 -39.61 0.02 -8.85
CA GLN A 60 -38.17 0.20 -9.06
C GLN A 60 -37.34 -0.71 -8.17
N LEU A 61 -37.76 -0.94 -6.92
CA LEU A 61 -37.11 -1.90 -6.02
C LEU A 61 -37.18 -3.33 -6.57
N ALA A 62 -38.33 -3.75 -7.11
CA ALA A 62 -38.45 -5.06 -7.75
C ALA A 62 -37.50 -5.20 -8.95
N LEU A 63 -37.41 -4.15 -9.79
CA LEU A 63 -36.45 -4.15 -10.91
C LEU A 63 -34.99 -4.17 -10.45
N LEU A 64 -34.64 -3.54 -9.33
CA LEU A 64 -33.29 -3.60 -8.76
C LEU A 64 -32.92 -5.01 -8.30
N HIS A 65 -33.88 -5.70 -7.63
CA HIS A 65 -33.67 -7.10 -7.26
C HIS A 65 -33.43 -7.98 -8.49
N GLU A 66 -34.32 -7.89 -9.47
CA GLU A 66 -34.19 -8.66 -10.72
C GLU A 66 -32.87 -8.36 -11.45
N ALA A 67 -32.47 -7.09 -11.52
CA ALA A 67 -31.22 -6.69 -12.18
C ALA A 67 -29.99 -7.24 -11.45
N TYR A 68 -29.97 -7.20 -10.12
CA TYR A 68 -28.84 -7.71 -9.32
C TYR A 68 -28.74 -9.24 -9.39
N ASP A 69 -29.86 -9.93 -9.37
CA ASP A 69 -29.90 -11.38 -9.57
C ASP A 69 -29.40 -11.78 -10.96
N ALA A 70 -29.82 -11.05 -12.00
CA ALA A 70 -29.46 -11.33 -13.39
C ALA A 70 -27.95 -11.17 -13.65
N ILE A 71 -27.26 -10.26 -12.97
CA ILE A 71 -25.81 -10.03 -13.15
C ILE A 71 -24.95 -10.77 -12.10
N ASN A 72 -25.54 -11.59 -11.23
CA ASN A 72 -24.86 -12.21 -10.09
C ASN A 72 -24.06 -11.18 -9.27
N SER A 73 -24.71 -10.08 -8.92
CA SER A 73 -24.07 -8.98 -8.16
C SER A 73 -23.59 -9.47 -6.79
N PRO A 74 -22.40 -9.04 -6.32
CA PRO A 74 -21.98 -9.27 -4.94
C PRO A 74 -22.82 -8.49 -3.93
N ILE A 75 -23.59 -7.46 -4.39
CA ILE A 75 -24.45 -6.66 -3.53
C ILE A 75 -25.78 -7.40 -3.36
N VAL A 76 -26.17 -7.63 -2.12
CA VAL A 76 -27.43 -8.29 -1.75
C VAL A 76 -28.42 -7.25 -1.22
N LEU A 77 -29.55 -7.14 -1.91
CA LEU A 77 -30.71 -6.34 -1.48
C LEU A 77 -31.70 -7.24 -0.73
N VAL A 78 -32.17 -6.79 0.42
CA VAL A 78 -33.23 -7.45 1.17
C VAL A 78 -34.43 -6.51 1.29
N SER A 79 -35.62 -7.02 0.97
CA SER A 79 -36.88 -6.31 1.16
C SER A 79 -37.76 -7.08 2.16
N ASP A 80 -37.86 -6.56 3.38
CA ASP A 80 -38.74 -7.06 4.40
C ASP A 80 -40.06 -6.24 4.40
N PRO A 81 -41.24 -6.89 4.26
CA PRO A 81 -42.49 -6.16 4.20
C PRO A 81 -42.82 -5.33 5.45
N ARG A 82 -42.22 -5.68 6.62
CA ARG A 82 -42.47 -5.00 7.90
C ARG A 82 -41.39 -3.97 8.24
N LYS A 83 -40.15 -4.24 7.83
CA LYS A 83 -38.98 -3.39 8.18
C LYS A 83 -38.62 -2.39 7.08
N GLY A 84 -38.74 -2.78 5.81
CA GLY A 84 -38.31 -1.99 4.66
C GLY A 84 -37.25 -2.68 3.83
N THR A 85 -36.59 -1.92 2.94
CA THR A 85 -35.54 -2.40 2.05
C THR A 85 -34.19 -1.90 2.51
N TYR A 86 -33.18 -2.75 2.45
CA TYR A 86 -31.82 -2.40 2.81
C TYR A 86 -30.81 -3.24 2.02
N ILE A 87 -29.55 -2.77 2.00
CA ILE A 87 -28.42 -3.53 1.49
C ILE A 87 -27.88 -4.37 2.65
N GLU A 88 -28.00 -5.69 2.54
CA GLU A 88 -27.46 -6.65 3.50
C GLU A 88 -25.98 -6.89 3.27
N GLN A 89 -25.58 -7.13 2.01
CA GLN A 89 -24.19 -7.35 1.64
C GLN A 89 -23.75 -6.30 0.60
N ARG A 90 -22.59 -5.73 0.82
CA ARG A 90 -21.92 -4.78 -0.11
C ARG A 90 -20.75 -5.46 -0.80
N GLU A 91 -20.21 -4.82 -1.82
CA GLU A 91 -18.99 -5.29 -2.50
C GLU A 91 -17.82 -5.43 -1.52
N PHE A 92 -17.73 -4.51 -0.54
CA PHE A 92 -16.80 -4.58 0.57
C PHE A 92 -17.56 -4.54 1.89
N GLU A 93 -17.20 -5.45 2.80
CA GLU A 93 -17.64 -5.40 4.19
C GLU A 93 -16.97 -4.23 4.94
N ASP A 94 -17.63 -3.71 5.98
CA ASP A 94 -17.07 -2.62 6.79
C ASP A 94 -15.70 -2.95 7.40
N SER A 95 -15.45 -4.22 7.75
CA SER A 95 -14.17 -4.72 8.26
C SER A 95 -13.07 -4.71 7.20
N GLU A 96 -13.40 -5.03 5.96
CA GLU A 96 -12.47 -5.00 4.82
C GLU A 96 -12.11 -3.56 4.46
N LEU A 97 -13.11 -2.67 4.36
CA LEU A 97 -12.89 -1.23 4.16
C LEU A 97 -12.03 -0.64 5.28
N ARG A 98 -12.25 -1.08 6.53
CA ARG A 98 -11.44 -0.68 7.66
C ARG A 98 -9.97 -1.08 7.47
N LEU A 99 -9.70 -2.32 7.07
CA LEU A 99 -8.36 -2.82 6.79
C LEU A 99 -7.67 -2.03 5.67
N LEU A 100 -8.39 -1.73 4.59
CA LEU A 100 -7.89 -0.90 3.49
C LEU A 100 -7.54 0.52 3.96
N ILE A 101 -8.39 1.13 4.78
CA ILE A 101 -8.16 2.46 5.37
C ILE A 101 -6.94 2.45 6.29
N ASP A 102 -6.79 1.42 7.14
CA ASP A 102 -5.62 1.25 8.01
C ASP A 102 -4.33 1.11 7.17
N GLY A 103 -4.39 0.39 6.04
CA GLY A 103 -3.31 0.31 5.06
C GLY A 103 -2.92 1.68 4.48
N VAL A 104 -3.90 2.50 4.09
CA VAL A 104 -3.67 3.88 3.62
C VAL A 104 -3.07 4.77 4.72
N LEU A 105 -3.58 4.66 5.95
CA LEU A 105 -3.09 5.43 7.09
C LEU A 105 -1.65 5.07 7.44
N SER A 106 -1.29 3.79 7.43
CA SER A 106 0.06 3.31 7.75
C SER A 106 1.08 3.60 6.65
N SER A 107 0.65 3.88 5.42
CA SER A 107 1.52 4.13 4.28
C SER A 107 2.31 5.41 4.42
N ARG A 108 3.65 5.31 4.43
CA ARG A 108 4.57 6.45 4.53
C ARG A 108 4.96 7.06 3.19
N HIS A 109 4.63 6.37 2.10
CA HIS A 109 4.99 6.76 0.74
C HIS A 109 3.93 7.61 0.04
N ILE A 110 2.76 7.81 0.65
CA ILE A 110 1.70 8.70 0.16
C ILE A 110 1.59 9.95 1.05
N THR A 111 1.29 11.10 0.42
CA THR A 111 1.12 12.36 1.15
C THR A 111 -0.14 12.33 2.04
N ALA A 112 -0.17 13.16 3.07
CA ALA A 112 -1.34 13.29 3.93
C ALA A 112 -2.62 13.68 3.13
N LYS A 113 -2.46 14.54 2.11
CA LYS A 113 -3.55 14.93 1.22
C LYS A 113 -4.11 13.73 0.44
N HIS A 114 -3.25 12.98 -0.26
CA HIS A 114 -3.66 11.78 -1.00
C HIS A 114 -4.26 10.71 -0.08
N SER A 115 -3.72 10.54 1.13
CA SER A 115 -4.31 9.62 2.11
C SER A 115 -5.73 10.00 2.46
N LYS A 116 -5.98 11.30 2.72
CA LYS A 116 -7.32 11.81 3.02
C LYS A 116 -8.28 11.57 1.85
N ASP A 117 -7.85 11.89 0.62
CA ASP A 117 -8.69 11.71 -0.57
C ASP A 117 -9.03 10.22 -0.82
N LEU A 118 -8.06 9.31 -0.60
CA LEU A 118 -8.30 7.86 -0.70
C LEU A 118 -9.25 7.35 0.38
N ILE A 119 -9.08 7.79 1.63
CA ILE A 119 -9.96 7.41 2.74
C ILE A 119 -11.40 7.87 2.47
N GLU A 120 -11.59 9.09 1.95
CA GLU A 120 -12.92 9.57 1.58
C GLU A 120 -13.56 8.69 0.48
N LYS A 121 -12.77 8.28 -0.53
CA LYS A 121 -13.25 7.35 -1.58
C LYS A 121 -13.61 5.97 -1.01
N LEU A 122 -12.80 5.44 -0.09
CA LEU A 122 -13.08 4.15 0.56
C LEU A 122 -14.33 4.24 1.45
N CYS A 123 -14.48 5.31 2.22
CA CYS A 123 -15.69 5.55 3.02
C CYS A 123 -16.95 5.65 2.16
N ALA A 124 -16.84 6.14 0.93
CA ALA A 124 -17.96 6.23 0.00
C ALA A 124 -18.41 4.87 -0.55
N GLN A 125 -17.64 3.80 -0.38
CA GLN A 125 -18.05 2.42 -0.73
C GLN A 125 -19.01 1.82 0.29
N SER A 126 -19.14 2.40 1.49
CA SER A 126 -20.11 2.02 2.49
C SER A 126 -21.19 3.10 2.67
N ASN A 127 -21.98 3.01 3.72
CA ASN A 127 -23.04 3.96 4.03
C ASN A 127 -22.57 5.11 4.93
N GLN A 128 -23.48 6.05 5.21
CA GLN A 128 -23.17 7.22 6.05
C GLN A 128 -22.81 6.86 7.51
N TYR A 129 -23.17 5.67 7.98
CA TYR A 129 -22.95 5.22 9.36
C TYR A 129 -21.54 4.64 9.55
N PHE A 130 -20.85 4.26 8.48
CA PHE A 130 -19.50 3.75 8.53
C PHE A 130 -18.47 4.86 8.82
N ARG A 131 -18.59 6.02 8.18
CA ARG A 131 -17.61 7.13 8.30
C ARG A 131 -17.34 7.60 9.73
N PRO A 132 -18.34 7.74 10.64
CA PRO A 132 -18.09 8.09 12.04
C PRO A 132 -17.21 7.08 12.77
N ARG A 133 -17.27 5.79 12.41
CA ARG A 133 -16.44 4.73 13.00
C ARG A 133 -14.98 4.87 12.61
N VAL A 134 -14.70 5.38 11.40
CA VAL A 134 -13.34 5.61 10.89
C VAL A 134 -12.63 6.76 11.62
N LYS A 135 -13.35 7.75 12.16
CA LYS A 135 -12.76 8.87 12.92
C LYS A 135 -11.98 8.44 14.17
N ASN A 136 -12.25 7.24 14.68
CA ASN A 136 -11.55 6.69 15.84
C ASN A 136 -10.22 6.03 15.48
N ILE A 137 -9.83 6.04 14.21
CA ILE A 137 -8.54 5.50 13.76
C ILE A 137 -7.49 6.59 13.90
N TYR A 138 -6.50 6.33 14.74
CA TYR A 138 -5.35 7.20 14.92
C TYR A 138 -4.13 6.58 14.24
N SER A 139 -3.53 7.30 13.31
CA SER A 139 -2.25 6.90 12.71
C SER A 139 -1.10 7.58 13.44
N VAL A 140 -0.28 6.79 14.10
CA VAL A 140 0.98 7.25 14.71
C VAL A 140 1.97 7.79 13.67
N ASN A 141 1.75 7.46 12.40
CA ASN A 141 2.68 7.77 11.30
C ASN A 141 2.26 8.97 10.43
N ASP A 142 1.17 9.70 10.75
CA ASP A 142 0.72 10.83 9.92
C ASP A 142 1.78 11.91 9.73
N TRP A 143 2.61 12.13 10.72
CA TRP A 143 3.73 13.06 10.71
C TRP A 143 4.97 12.58 9.93
N ASN A 144 5.02 11.30 9.54
CA ASN A 144 6.13 10.70 8.78
C ASN A 144 5.77 10.44 7.30
N LYS A 145 4.64 10.98 6.83
CA LYS A 145 4.26 10.87 5.42
C LYS A 145 5.19 11.72 4.55
N THR A 146 5.34 11.30 3.29
CA THR A 146 6.11 12.07 2.31
C THR A 146 5.38 13.35 1.89
N ASP A 147 6.15 14.38 1.52
CA ASP A 147 5.63 15.58 0.85
C ASP A 147 5.65 15.44 -0.69
N ASN A 148 6.16 14.32 -1.21
CA ASN A 148 6.28 14.11 -2.64
C ASN A 148 4.92 13.78 -3.27
N MET A 149 4.35 14.76 -3.98
CA MET A 149 3.07 14.64 -4.69
C MET A 149 3.14 13.77 -5.95
N GLN A 150 4.35 13.42 -6.44
CA GLN A 150 4.54 12.70 -7.72
C GLN A 150 4.51 11.19 -7.57
N VAL A 151 4.29 10.64 -6.37
CA VAL A 151 4.39 9.19 -6.12
C VAL A 151 3.48 8.38 -7.03
N PHE A 152 2.22 8.78 -7.21
CA PHE A 152 1.28 8.05 -8.09
C PHE A 152 1.69 8.13 -9.56
N LEU A 153 2.08 9.31 -10.03
CA LEU A 153 2.61 9.49 -11.38
C LEU A 153 3.88 8.67 -11.62
N ASN A 154 4.74 8.57 -10.60
CA ASN A 154 5.94 7.75 -10.68
C ASN A 154 5.59 6.25 -10.78
N ILE A 155 4.57 5.77 -10.07
CA ILE A 155 4.10 4.39 -10.19
C ILE A 155 3.63 4.11 -11.61
N GLU A 156 2.72 4.94 -12.14
CA GLU A 156 2.21 4.81 -13.51
C GLU A 156 3.33 4.82 -14.55
N CYS A 157 4.28 5.75 -14.43
CA CYS A 157 5.44 5.86 -15.32
C CYS A 157 6.36 4.62 -15.24
N ILE A 158 6.55 4.04 -14.05
CA ILE A 158 7.36 2.81 -13.87
C ILE A 158 6.65 1.62 -14.51
N ASP A 159 5.36 1.45 -14.27
CA ASP A 159 4.57 0.34 -14.82
C ASP A 159 4.56 0.42 -16.35
N GLU A 160 4.31 1.59 -16.93
CA GLU A 160 4.39 1.83 -18.37
C GLU A 160 5.78 1.54 -18.95
N ALA A 161 6.85 1.96 -18.28
CA ALA A 161 8.21 1.71 -18.71
C ALA A 161 8.58 0.23 -18.68
N ILE A 162 8.14 -0.52 -17.66
CA ILE A 162 8.34 -1.97 -17.56
C ILE A 162 7.59 -2.69 -18.67
N GLU A 163 6.30 -2.35 -18.88
CA GLU A 163 5.44 -2.95 -19.91
C GLU A 163 6.00 -2.72 -21.32
N ASN A 164 6.45 -1.50 -21.61
CA ASN A 164 7.03 -1.14 -22.90
C ASN A 164 8.51 -1.51 -23.06
N GLY A 165 9.12 -2.12 -22.05
CA GLY A 165 10.53 -2.53 -22.09
C GLY A 165 11.49 -1.35 -22.23
N LYS A 166 11.24 -0.22 -21.58
CA LYS A 166 12.01 1.03 -21.66
C LYS A 166 12.77 1.35 -20.38
N GLN A 167 13.83 2.13 -20.53
CA GLN A 167 14.53 2.73 -19.39
C GLN A 167 13.80 3.99 -18.94
N ILE A 168 14.05 4.38 -17.68
CA ILE A 168 13.59 5.64 -17.09
C ILE A 168 14.75 6.47 -16.59
N LYS A 169 14.56 7.79 -16.55
CA LYS A 169 15.44 8.73 -15.87
C LYS A 169 14.64 9.55 -14.86
N PHE A 170 15.28 9.97 -13.78
CA PHE A 170 14.62 10.75 -12.73
C PHE A 170 15.62 11.53 -11.89
N VAL A 171 15.12 12.47 -11.13
CA VAL A 171 15.89 13.15 -10.06
C VAL A 171 15.72 12.35 -8.77
N TYR A 172 16.86 11.92 -8.19
CA TYR A 172 16.88 11.28 -6.88
C TYR A 172 17.29 12.28 -5.81
N ASN A 173 16.52 12.31 -4.71
CA ASN A 173 16.67 13.29 -3.65
C ASN A 173 17.00 12.63 -2.31
N LYS A 174 17.64 13.39 -1.40
CA LYS A 174 17.82 13.02 0.02
C LYS A 174 17.43 14.19 0.90
N TYR A 175 16.99 13.90 2.12
CA TYR A 175 16.71 14.94 3.10
C TYR A 175 18.01 15.59 3.59
N GLY A 176 18.02 16.93 3.61
CA GLY A 176 19.06 17.72 4.27
C GLY A 176 18.73 17.96 5.75
N ALA A 177 19.61 18.70 6.43
CA ALA A 177 19.40 19.13 7.84
C ALA A 177 18.17 20.05 8.00
N ASP A 178 17.74 20.70 6.93
CA ASP A 178 16.52 21.53 6.86
C ASP A 178 15.23 20.70 6.70
N LYS A 179 15.34 19.36 6.71
CA LYS A 179 14.25 18.38 6.53
C LYS A 179 13.57 18.46 5.17
N LYS A 180 14.19 19.13 4.16
CA LYS A 180 13.69 19.19 2.80
C LYS A 180 14.45 18.24 1.89
N LEU A 181 13.80 17.84 0.78
CA LEU A 181 14.43 17.02 -0.24
C LEU A 181 15.34 17.84 -1.12
N HIS A 182 16.61 17.43 -1.23
CA HIS A 182 17.63 18.03 -2.07
C HIS A 182 18.10 17.02 -3.12
N LYS A 183 18.27 17.46 -4.36
CA LYS A 183 18.79 16.66 -5.46
C LYS A 183 20.18 16.13 -5.12
N THR A 184 20.37 14.82 -5.26
CA THR A 184 21.67 14.18 -5.08
C THR A 184 22.22 13.57 -6.37
N SER A 185 21.33 13.10 -7.26
CA SER A 185 21.73 12.47 -8.52
C SER A 185 20.61 12.52 -9.56
N ASN A 186 20.95 12.15 -10.79
CA ASN A 186 20.04 12.09 -11.92
C ASN A 186 20.27 10.76 -12.68
N PRO A 187 19.91 9.61 -12.05
CA PRO A 187 20.19 8.32 -12.65
C PRO A 187 19.28 8.02 -13.84
N ARG A 188 19.83 7.27 -14.81
CA ARG A 188 19.10 6.51 -15.81
C ARG A 188 19.18 5.04 -15.46
N VAL A 189 18.05 4.35 -15.42
CA VAL A 189 17.97 2.99 -14.93
C VAL A 189 17.02 2.13 -15.78
N SER A 190 17.25 0.83 -15.75
CA SER A 190 16.32 -0.18 -16.24
C SER A 190 15.43 -0.60 -15.07
N PRO A 191 14.13 -0.24 -15.04
CA PRO A 191 13.20 -0.61 -13.98
C PRO A 191 12.78 -2.06 -14.14
N TYR A 192 12.58 -2.80 -13.01
CA TYR A 192 12.14 -4.19 -13.05
C TYR A 192 10.93 -4.45 -12.17
N GLN A 193 10.88 -3.86 -10.98
CA GLN A 193 9.80 -4.15 -10.02
C GLN A 193 9.66 -3.03 -9.00
N LEU A 194 8.41 -2.79 -8.57
CA LEU A 194 8.10 -2.05 -7.35
C LEU A 194 7.98 -3.03 -6.17
N ILE A 195 8.68 -2.73 -5.08
CA ILE A 195 8.70 -3.56 -3.87
C ILE A 195 8.19 -2.71 -2.70
N LEU A 196 7.14 -3.20 -2.03
CA LEU A 196 6.67 -2.61 -0.78
C LEU A 196 7.42 -3.26 0.39
N HIS A 197 8.22 -2.47 1.10
CA HIS A 197 8.96 -2.91 2.27
C HIS A 197 8.92 -1.84 3.37
N ASN A 198 8.60 -2.23 4.59
CA ASN A 198 8.52 -1.34 5.75
C ASN A 198 7.70 -0.06 5.46
N GLN A 199 6.49 -0.23 4.90
CA GLN A 199 5.55 0.85 4.56
C GLN A 199 6.08 1.86 3.52
N ARG A 200 7.07 1.49 2.73
CA ARG A 200 7.67 2.31 1.66
C ARG A 200 7.80 1.54 0.37
N TYR A 201 7.56 2.21 -0.75
CA TYR A 201 7.86 1.66 -2.06
C TYR A 201 9.32 1.88 -2.42
N TYR A 202 9.93 0.83 -2.95
CA TYR A 202 11.24 0.82 -3.54
C TYR A 202 11.15 0.39 -5.00
N LEU A 203 11.77 1.16 -5.87
CA LEU A 203 12.01 0.76 -7.25
C LEU A 203 13.26 -0.09 -7.30
N MET A 204 13.10 -1.35 -7.66
CA MET A 204 14.19 -2.26 -8.00
C MET A 204 14.62 -2.00 -9.44
N ALA A 205 15.84 -1.53 -9.65
CA ALA A 205 16.33 -1.13 -10.95
C ALA A 205 17.84 -1.31 -11.09
N ARG A 206 18.32 -1.56 -12.32
CA ARG A 206 19.75 -1.53 -12.64
C ARG A 206 20.12 -0.14 -13.15
N HIS A 207 21.09 0.47 -12.49
CA HIS A 207 21.69 1.72 -12.96
C HIS A 207 22.54 1.48 -14.22
N GLU A 208 22.50 2.41 -15.20
CA GLU A 208 23.25 2.24 -16.45
C GLU A 208 24.77 2.07 -16.28
N ARG A 209 25.35 2.69 -15.24
CA ARG A 209 26.80 2.71 -14.99
C ARG A 209 27.28 1.62 -14.04
N PHE A 210 26.36 0.92 -13.37
CA PHE A 210 26.71 -0.08 -12.35
C PHE A 210 26.10 -1.42 -12.72
N GLU A 211 26.81 -2.50 -12.40
CA GLU A 211 26.35 -3.85 -12.68
C GLU A 211 25.35 -4.36 -11.63
N GLN A 212 25.40 -3.77 -10.42
CA GLN A 212 24.55 -4.22 -9.30
C GLN A 212 23.13 -3.70 -9.43
N MET A 213 22.21 -4.45 -8.80
CA MET A 213 20.84 -4.00 -8.57
C MET A 213 20.81 -2.87 -7.54
N HIS A 214 19.97 -1.88 -7.76
CA HIS A 214 19.74 -0.76 -6.85
C HIS A 214 18.28 -0.72 -6.42
N PHE A 215 18.04 -0.20 -5.21
CA PHE A 215 16.73 0.00 -4.64
C PHE A 215 16.52 1.48 -4.33
N TYR A 216 15.71 2.15 -5.14
CA TYR A 216 15.43 3.57 -5.00
C TYR A 216 14.10 3.77 -4.28
N ARG A 217 14.11 4.52 -3.18
CA ARG A 217 12.87 4.89 -2.50
C ARG A 217 12.02 5.77 -3.40
N LEU A 218 10.78 5.37 -3.66
CA LEU A 218 9.89 6.05 -4.58
C LEU A 218 9.50 7.46 -4.10
N ASP A 219 9.35 7.65 -2.79
CA ASP A 219 9.05 8.94 -2.16
C ASP A 219 10.19 9.98 -2.32
N ARG A 220 11.37 9.55 -2.76
CA ARG A 220 12.54 10.40 -3.05
C ARG A 220 12.77 10.67 -4.54
N ILE A 221 11.90 10.16 -5.39
CA ILE A 221 11.99 10.30 -6.84
C ILE A 221 11.10 11.43 -7.31
N THR A 222 11.66 12.35 -8.09
CA THR A 222 10.92 13.43 -8.75
C THR A 222 11.33 13.55 -10.22
N ASN A 223 10.48 14.16 -11.03
CA ASN A 223 10.74 14.43 -12.46
C ASN A 223 11.15 13.16 -13.21
N MET A 224 10.32 12.10 -13.06
CA MET A 224 10.54 10.84 -13.76
C MET A 224 10.05 10.96 -15.19
N GLU A 225 10.82 10.38 -16.12
CA GLU A 225 10.51 10.32 -17.55
C GLU A 225 10.94 8.98 -18.14
N ILE A 226 10.16 8.45 -19.08
CA ILE A 226 10.52 7.29 -19.88
C ILE A 226 11.56 7.73 -20.93
N VAL A 227 12.57 6.91 -21.16
CA VAL A 227 13.61 7.15 -22.17
C VAL A 227 13.29 6.29 -23.40
N GLU A 228 12.56 6.88 -24.35
CA GLU A 228 11.96 6.17 -25.49
C GLU A 228 12.96 5.43 -26.39
N ASP A 229 14.14 5.99 -26.58
CA ASP A 229 15.20 5.42 -27.42
C ASP A 229 16.09 4.38 -26.71
N LYS A 230 15.82 4.08 -25.43
CA LYS A 230 16.62 3.17 -24.63
C LYS A 230 15.84 1.95 -24.18
N PRO A 231 16.17 0.75 -24.71
CA PRO A 231 15.54 -0.47 -24.27
C PRO A 231 15.95 -0.83 -22.83
N LEU A 232 15.06 -1.49 -22.13
CA LEU A 232 15.31 -2.09 -20.82
C LEU A 232 16.42 -3.15 -20.92
N THR A 233 17.39 -3.11 -20.03
CA THR A 233 18.41 -4.17 -19.92
C THR A 233 17.75 -5.46 -19.41
N ASN A 234 18.03 -6.60 -20.02
CA ASN A 234 17.49 -7.87 -19.56
C ASN A 234 17.96 -8.16 -18.12
N ILE A 235 17.01 -8.42 -17.21
CA ILE A 235 17.33 -8.67 -15.81
C ILE A 235 18.27 -9.88 -15.60
N ARG A 236 18.17 -10.89 -16.46
CA ARG A 236 19.05 -12.08 -16.39
C ARG A 236 20.52 -11.79 -16.74
N SER A 237 20.81 -10.62 -17.29
CA SER A 237 22.18 -10.14 -17.49
C SER A 237 22.72 -9.37 -16.29
N VAL A 238 21.92 -9.19 -15.23
CA VAL A 238 22.36 -8.49 -14.02
C VAL A 238 22.91 -9.51 -13.02
N ALA A 239 24.11 -9.24 -12.50
CA ALA A 239 24.79 -10.13 -11.58
C ALA A 239 23.93 -10.47 -10.34
N GLY A 240 23.76 -11.77 -10.09
CA GLY A 240 22.91 -12.30 -9.02
C GLY A 240 21.44 -12.45 -9.37
N TYR A 241 21.03 -12.11 -10.61
CA TYR A 241 19.65 -12.24 -11.12
C TYR A 241 19.56 -13.07 -12.42
N GLU A 242 20.53 -13.93 -12.67
CA GLU A 242 20.61 -14.81 -13.86
C GLU A 242 19.39 -15.72 -13.98
N GLY A 243 18.81 -16.14 -12.84
CA GLY A 243 17.57 -16.92 -12.75
C GLY A 243 16.28 -16.08 -12.76
N GLY A 244 16.40 -14.75 -12.82
CA GLY A 244 15.26 -13.82 -12.65
C GLY A 244 15.10 -13.33 -11.21
N ILE A 245 13.94 -12.74 -10.90
CA ILE A 245 13.62 -12.21 -9.57
C ILE A 245 13.23 -13.35 -8.63
N ASP A 246 13.96 -13.51 -7.54
CA ASP A 246 13.61 -14.39 -6.43
C ASP A 246 13.07 -13.55 -5.26
N TYR A 247 11.75 -13.45 -5.15
CA TYR A 247 11.09 -12.64 -4.12
C TYR A 247 11.38 -13.11 -2.69
N LYS A 248 11.59 -14.40 -2.48
CA LYS A 248 11.96 -14.94 -1.16
C LYS A 248 13.33 -14.42 -0.71
N LYS A 249 14.30 -14.45 -1.62
CA LYS A 249 15.66 -13.91 -1.33
C LYS A 249 15.65 -12.41 -1.08
N ILE A 250 14.83 -11.66 -1.82
CA ILE A 250 14.70 -10.21 -1.59
C ILE A 250 14.11 -9.95 -0.21
N SER A 251 13.04 -10.64 0.16
CA SER A 251 12.34 -10.44 1.44
C SER A 251 13.21 -10.77 2.64
N SER A 252 13.87 -11.92 2.64
CA SER A 252 14.69 -12.38 3.77
C SER A 252 16.11 -11.82 3.76
N GLY A 253 16.68 -11.55 2.56
CA GLY A 253 18.07 -11.14 2.41
C GLY A 253 18.36 -9.66 2.55
N LEU A 254 17.34 -8.78 2.42
CA LEU A 254 17.51 -7.33 2.35
C LEU A 254 16.69 -6.56 3.40
N PRO A 255 16.90 -6.77 4.71
CA PRO A 255 16.10 -6.14 5.76
C PRO A 255 16.05 -4.60 5.68
N TYR A 256 17.08 -3.96 5.10
CA TYR A 256 17.16 -2.50 4.91
C TYR A 256 17.22 -2.06 3.44
N MET A 257 16.98 -2.97 2.49
CA MET A 257 17.01 -2.70 1.05
C MET A 257 18.36 -2.11 0.56
N PHE A 258 19.47 -2.62 1.09
CA PHE A 258 20.81 -2.32 0.56
C PHE A 258 21.10 -3.14 -0.70
N ALA A 259 21.91 -2.57 -1.59
CA ALA A 259 22.22 -3.12 -2.91
C ALA A 259 23.52 -3.94 -2.93
N ASP A 260 23.88 -4.64 -1.87
CA ASP A 260 25.05 -5.49 -1.81
C ASP A 260 24.75 -6.94 -2.17
N LYS A 261 25.82 -7.69 -2.48
CA LYS A 261 25.72 -9.12 -2.75
C LYS A 261 25.33 -9.86 -1.48
N LEU A 262 24.36 -10.76 -1.61
CA LEU A 262 23.96 -11.62 -0.49
C LEU A 262 25.07 -12.63 -0.17
N GLU A 263 25.32 -12.82 1.11
CA GLU A 263 26.30 -13.78 1.65
C GLU A 263 25.63 -14.64 2.74
N TYR A 264 26.19 -15.83 2.98
CA TYR A 264 25.78 -16.63 4.11
C TYR A 264 26.28 -15.99 5.40
N VAL A 265 25.31 -15.65 6.28
CA VAL A 265 25.60 -15.06 7.58
C VAL A 265 25.17 -16.04 8.66
N GLU A 266 26.06 -16.24 9.64
CA GLU A 266 25.78 -17.02 10.86
C GLU A 266 25.93 -16.13 12.09
N PHE A 267 24.98 -16.22 13.00
CA PHE A 267 25.04 -15.52 14.28
C PHE A 267 24.41 -16.33 15.40
N LEU A 268 24.85 -16.08 16.64
CA LEU A 268 24.21 -16.56 17.86
C LEU A 268 23.23 -15.51 18.35
N ALA A 269 22.08 -15.97 18.81
CA ALA A 269 21.06 -15.14 19.44
C ALA A 269 20.60 -15.76 20.76
N ASP A 270 20.24 -14.90 21.71
CA ASP A 270 19.56 -15.30 22.92
C ASP A 270 18.09 -15.60 22.64
N GLU A 271 17.45 -16.42 23.46
CA GLU A 271 16.02 -16.76 23.31
C GLU A 271 15.12 -15.53 23.26
N SER A 272 15.46 -14.49 24.02
CA SER A 272 14.70 -13.25 24.12
C SER A 272 14.51 -12.46 22.82
N VAL A 273 15.30 -12.75 21.78
CA VAL A 273 15.24 -12.07 20.47
C VAL A 273 14.81 -12.98 19.32
N LEU A 274 14.37 -14.19 19.60
CA LEU A 274 13.95 -15.13 18.54
C LEU A 274 12.71 -14.64 17.78
N ASP A 275 11.75 -14.02 18.46
CA ASP A 275 10.58 -13.40 17.80
C ASP A 275 11.02 -12.35 16.77
N GLN A 276 11.96 -11.48 17.15
CA GLN A 276 12.52 -10.48 16.25
C GLN A 276 13.28 -11.10 15.08
N VAL A 277 14.00 -12.22 15.32
CA VAL A 277 14.68 -12.97 14.25
C VAL A 277 13.65 -13.47 13.22
N VAL A 278 12.56 -14.07 13.68
CA VAL A 278 11.49 -14.58 12.80
C VAL A 278 10.76 -13.44 12.10
N ASP A 279 10.48 -12.34 12.80
CA ASP A 279 9.81 -11.17 12.24
C ASP A 279 10.62 -10.52 11.11
N TRP A 280 11.94 -10.45 11.24
CA TRP A 280 12.83 -9.84 10.26
C TRP A 280 13.17 -10.76 9.08
N PHE A 281 13.40 -12.04 9.34
CA PHE A 281 13.96 -12.96 8.35
C PHE A 281 12.99 -14.06 7.90
N GLY A 282 11.79 -14.11 8.50
CA GLY A 282 10.77 -15.10 8.18
C GLY A 282 11.03 -16.46 8.84
N LYS A 283 10.15 -17.42 8.56
CA LYS A 283 10.18 -18.76 9.19
C LYS A 283 11.10 -19.76 8.46
N ASP A 284 11.55 -19.44 7.25
CA ASP A 284 12.36 -20.35 6.39
C ASP A 284 13.87 -20.30 6.74
N ILE A 285 14.25 -19.80 7.92
CA ILE A 285 15.62 -19.73 8.40
C ILE A 285 15.99 -21.00 9.19
N LYS A 286 17.29 -21.33 9.18
CA LYS A 286 17.80 -22.45 9.98
C LYS A 286 18.15 -21.97 11.39
N ILE A 287 17.57 -22.61 12.40
CA ILE A 287 17.84 -22.34 13.81
C ILE A 287 18.30 -23.64 14.47
N GLU A 288 19.43 -23.60 15.18
CA GLU A 288 19.99 -24.70 15.91
C GLU A 288 20.35 -24.26 17.33
N GLU A 289 20.01 -25.04 18.35
CA GLU A 289 20.42 -24.76 19.74
C GLU A 289 21.88 -25.17 19.95
N VAL A 290 22.68 -24.25 20.46
CA VAL A 290 24.11 -24.47 20.71
C VAL A 290 24.50 -23.79 22.02
N GLY A 291 24.81 -24.58 23.03
CA GLY A 291 25.35 -24.05 24.29
C GLY A 291 24.43 -23.09 25.06
N GLY A 292 23.12 -23.30 24.99
CA GLY A 292 22.11 -22.45 25.64
C GLY A 292 21.79 -21.17 24.90
N ARG A 293 22.32 -21.00 23.66
CA ARG A 293 21.97 -19.95 22.70
C ARG A 293 21.50 -20.59 21.38
N TYR A 294 20.98 -19.80 20.47
CA TYR A 294 20.49 -20.25 19.19
C TYR A 294 21.40 -19.78 18.08
N LYS A 295 21.91 -20.72 17.28
CA LYS A 295 22.65 -20.42 16.05
C LYS A 295 21.69 -20.29 14.90
N ILE A 296 21.70 -19.13 14.23
CA ILE A 296 20.91 -18.84 13.06
C ILE A 296 21.82 -18.74 11.84
N SER A 297 21.39 -19.34 10.73
CA SER A 297 22.11 -19.32 9.45
C SER A 297 21.15 -18.90 8.35
N LEU A 298 21.49 -17.84 7.60
CA LEU A 298 20.66 -17.32 6.52
C LEU A 298 21.51 -16.63 5.44
N LEU A 299 20.91 -16.45 4.26
CA LEU A 299 21.49 -15.68 3.17
C LEU A 299 21.01 -14.23 3.29
N ALA A 300 21.90 -13.27 3.52
CA ALA A 300 21.56 -11.88 3.76
C ALA A 300 22.59 -10.90 3.22
N SER A 301 22.21 -9.63 3.10
CA SER A 301 23.09 -8.51 2.84
C SER A 301 24.01 -8.28 4.04
N PRO A 302 25.35 -8.35 3.90
CA PRO A 302 26.27 -8.09 5.00
C PRO A 302 26.12 -6.70 5.60
N THR A 303 25.83 -5.69 4.77
CA THR A 303 25.58 -4.32 5.25
C THR A 303 24.30 -4.21 6.05
N ALA A 304 23.23 -4.85 5.59
CA ALA A 304 21.99 -4.90 6.35
C ALA A 304 22.14 -5.62 7.68
N MET A 305 22.89 -6.73 7.68
CA MET A 305 23.16 -7.51 8.88
C MET A 305 24.02 -6.77 9.89
N GLU A 306 24.97 -5.93 9.45
CA GLU A 306 25.73 -5.07 10.35
C GLU A 306 24.81 -4.13 11.14
N TYR A 307 23.91 -3.39 10.46
CA TYR A 307 22.95 -2.51 11.12
C TYR A 307 22.00 -3.27 12.05
N TRP A 308 21.50 -4.42 11.58
CA TRP A 308 20.58 -5.24 12.36
C TRP A 308 21.26 -5.81 13.61
N ALA A 309 22.47 -6.39 13.49
CA ALA A 309 23.19 -6.96 14.61
C ALA A 309 23.59 -5.90 15.65
N LEU A 310 23.96 -4.69 15.21
CA LEU A 310 24.23 -3.57 16.11
C LEU A 310 22.99 -3.12 16.88
N GLN A 311 21.81 -3.18 16.28
CA GLN A 311 20.55 -2.87 16.96
C GLN A 311 20.28 -3.86 18.11
N TYR A 312 20.63 -5.12 17.91
CA TYR A 312 20.44 -6.21 18.88
C TYR A 312 21.73 -6.66 19.55
N VAL A 313 22.75 -5.81 19.64
CA VAL A 313 24.11 -6.14 20.11
C VAL A 313 24.17 -6.76 21.49
N LYS A 314 23.18 -6.53 22.35
CA LYS A 314 23.10 -7.13 23.69
C LYS A 314 22.83 -8.65 23.65
N SER A 315 22.16 -9.12 22.61
CA SER A 315 21.63 -10.48 22.52
C SER A 315 22.02 -11.22 21.25
N VAL A 316 22.72 -10.54 20.33
CA VAL A 316 23.13 -11.10 19.03
C VAL A 316 24.65 -10.99 18.88
N GLU A 317 25.28 -12.08 18.42
CA GLU A 317 26.69 -12.14 18.09
C GLU A 317 26.91 -12.75 16.72
N VAL A 318 27.40 -11.99 15.75
CA VAL A 318 27.75 -12.49 14.42
C VAL A 318 29.00 -13.36 14.48
N ILE A 319 28.92 -14.58 13.93
CA ILE A 319 30.01 -15.54 13.87
C ILE A 319 30.69 -15.51 12.50
N ALA A 320 29.89 -15.51 11.44
CA ALA A 320 30.36 -15.54 10.05
C ALA A 320 29.49 -14.62 9.15
N PRO A 321 30.07 -14.06 8.08
CA PRO A 321 31.49 -14.18 7.69
C PRO A 321 32.40 -13.34 8.60
N LYS A 322 33.69 -13.71 8.65
CA LYS A 322 34.69 -13.04 9.49
C LYS A 322 34.80 -11.53 9.20
N SER A 323 34.69 -11.15 7.92
CA SER A 323 34.69 -9.75 7.48
C SER A 323 33.56 -8.93 8.12
N LEU A 324 32.36 -9.48 8.21
CA LEU A 324 31.22 -8.82 8.85
C LEU A 324 31.44 -8.71 10.38
N ARG A 325 31.92 -9.78 11.01
CA ARG A 325 32.25 -9.78 12.45
C ARG A 325 33.29 -8.70 12.79
N GLU A 326 34.34 -8.57 11.98
CA GLU A 326 35.38 -7.54 12.16
C GLU A 326 34.81 -6.13 12.01
N ARG A 327 34.01 -5.86 10.99
CA ARG A 327 33.33 -4.56 10.80
C ARG A 327 32.46 -4.16 11.99
N ILE A 328 31.68 -5.13 12.51
CA ILE A 328 30.84 -4.89 13.69
C ILE A 328 31.73 -4.53 14.90
N LYS A 329 32.81 -5.27 15.10
CA LYS A 329 33.78 -5.00 16.19
C LYS A 329 34.37 -3.59 16.07
N GLU A 330 34.85 -3.21 14.90
CA GLU A 330 35.41 -1.87 14.63
C GLU A 330 34.38 -0.77 14.89
N THR A 331 33.12 -1.00 14.50
CA THR A 331 32.00 -0.08 14.75
C THR A 331 31.72 0.08 16.24
N LEU A 332 31.73 -1.01 17.00
CA LEU A 332 31.58 -1.00 18.46
C LEU A 332 32.74 -0.26 19.15
N ASP A 333 33.98 -0.60 18.80
CA ASP A 333 35.19 0.06 19.33
C ASP A 333 35.18 1.57 19.05
N SER A 334 34.78 1.97 17.84
CA SER A 334 34.58 3.38 17.47
C SER A 334 33.43 4.03 18.21
N GLY A 335 32.39 3.26 18.51
CA GLY A 335 31.24 3.71 19.30
C GLY A 335 31.63 4.02 20.72
N VAL A 336 32.33 3.13 21.42
CA VAL A 336 32.80 3.32 22.80
C VAL A 336 33.57 4.63 22.95
N LYS A 337 34.51 4.90 22.02
CA LYS A 337 35.33 6.15 22.02
C LYS A 337 34.53 7.45 21.94
N LYS A 338 33.25 7.41 21.53
CA LYS A 338 32.38 8.60 21.47
C LYS A 338 31.71 8.90 22.81
N TYR A 339 31.76 7.96 23.74
CA TYR A 339 31.17 8.12 25.09
C TYR A 339 32.23 8.21 26.17
N GLU A 340 33.52 8.08 25.84
CA GLU A 340 34.68 8.42 26.65
C GLU A 340 35.01 9.91 26.54
#